data_d2b7183d8d907d62667e7b996e640178
#
_entry.id   d2b7183d8d907d62667e7b996e640178
#
_cell.length_a   1.000
_cell.length_b   1.000
_cell.length_c   1.000
_cell.angle_alpha   90.00
_cell.angle_beta   90.00
_cell.angle_gamma   90.00
#
_symmetry.space_group_name_H-M   'P 1'
#
loop_
_entity.id
_entity.type
_entity.pdbx_description
1 polymer ?
#
loop_
_entity_poly.entity_id
_entity_poly.type
_entity_poly.pdbx_seq_one_letter_code
_entity_poly.pdbx_strand_id
1 'polypeptide(L)'
;MSAVLATTDLSVRFGGVHAVEDVDIDAEEGQLVGLIGPNGAGKTTFIDAITGYVRYTGRVELDGRELTGMAPHERARLGLARTWQSTELFDDLTVRENLDVAAERPSFFALAAEVVGRRIPTVESPDEALQLLNLDRIADAMPAELTQGQRKLVGVARAIAMRPRLLCLDEPAAGLDTRESEDLGRWLRQIADAGTTTLLIDHDMGLVLDICDRIIVLEFGKVIAAGPPDQVRRDPRVVEAYLGGGAVEQADTVTVEQDETEVGST
;
A
#
# COMPACT_ATOMS: atom_id res chain seq x y z
N MET A 1 -16.48 -2.15 -16.41
CA MET A 1 -16.24 -1.02 -15.46
C MET A 1 -14.92 -0.40 -15.88
N SER A 2 -14.68 0.90 -15.70
CA SER A 2 -13.41 1.52 -16.08
C SER A 2 -12.42 1.36 -14.93
N ALA A 3 -11.16 1.04 -15.25
CA ALA A 3 -10.10 0.95 -14.26
C ALA A 3 -9.86 2.34 -13.61
N VAL A 4 -9.71 2.37 -12.28
CA VAL A 4 -9.27 3.54 -11.52
C VAL A 4 -7.77 3.70 -11.63
N LEU A 5 -7.01 2.61 -11.49
CA LEU A 5 -5.58 2.54 -11.78
C LEU A 5 -5.35 1.69 -13.02
N ALA A 6 -4.52 2.15 -13.95
CA ALA A 6 -3.98 1.32 -15.01
C ALA A 6 -2.51 1.65 -15.23
N THR A 7 -1.68 0.61 -15.36
CA THR A 7 -0.28 0.74 -15.78
C THR A 7 -0.05 -0.07 -17.06
N THR A 8 0.78 0.45 -17.95
CA THR A 8 1.16 -0.24 -19.19
C THR A 8 2.67 -0.14 -19.38
N ASP A 9 3.34 -1.27 -19.52
CA ASP A 9 4.79 -1.40 -19.71
C ASP A 9 5.58 -0.63 -18.63
N LEU A 10 5.04 -0.56 -17.37
CA LEU A 10 5.68 0.20 -16.31
C LEU A 10 7.01 -0.42 -15.92
N SER A 11 8.09 0.34 -16.11
CA SER A 11 9.44 -0.12 -15.77
C SER A 11 10.21 0.93 -14.98
N VAL A 12 10.95 0.47 -13.94
CA VAL A 12 11.83 1.30 -13.10
C VAL A 12 13.22 0.68 -13.07
N ARG A 13 14.24 1.53 -13.30
CA ARG A 13 15.64 1.12 -13.29
C ARG A 13 16.46 1.98 -12.35
N PHE A 14 17.31 1.32 -11.57
CA PHE A 14 18.35 1.96 -10.75
C PHE A 14 19.72 1.51 -11.25
N GLY A 15 20.40 2.36 -12.03
CA GLY A 15 21.65 1.97 -12.71
C GLY A 15 21.43 0.79 -13.66
N GLY A 16 22.09 -0.34 -13.41
CA GLY A 16 21.96 -1.57 -14.20
C GLY A 16 20.86 -2.52 -13.74
N VAL A 17 20.16 -2.20 -12.62
CA VAL A 17 19.16 -3.10 -12.02
C VAL A 17 17.75 -2.68 -12.45
N HIS A 18 16.98 -3.63 -12.98
CA HIS A 18 15.55 -3.47 -13.22
C HIS A 18 14.81 -3.82 -11.93
N ALA A 19 14.31 -2.80 -11.21
CA ALA A 19 13.54 -3.02 -9.99
C ALA A 19 12.06 -3.33 -10.29
N VAL A 20 11.55 -2.83 -11.43
CA VAL A 20 10.24 -3.14 -12.00
C VAL A 20 10.44 -3.23 -13.51
N GLU A 21 9.89 -4.24 -14.18
CA GLU A 21 10.08 -4.50 -15.61
C GLU A 21 8.78 -4.91 -16.27
N ASP A 22 8.29 -4.04 -17.18
CA ASP A 22 7.11 -4.23 -18.03
C ASP A 22 5.87 -4.71 -17.24
N VAL A 23 5.54 -3.98 -16.17
CA VAL A 23 4.45 -4.34 -15.27
C VAL A 23 3.14 -3.68 -15.67
N ASP A 24 2.16 -4.51 -16.05
CA ASP A 24 0.79 -4.13 -16.37
C ASP A 24 -0.13 -4.52 -15.21
N ILE A 25 -0.70 -3.51 -14.57
CA ILE A 25 -1.64 -3.66 -13.46
C ILE A 25 -2.85 -2.78 -13.72
N ASP A 26 -4.04 -3.32 -13.46
CA ASP A 26 -5.28 -2.58 -13.43
C ASP A 26 -6.01 -2.83 -12.10
N ALA A 27 -6.72 -1.81 -11.62
CA ALA A 27 -7.61 -1.91 -10.47
C ALA A 27 -8.91 -1.17 -10.76
N GLU A 28 -10.03 -1.85 -10.57
CA GLU A 28 -11.38 -1.31 -10.79
C GLU A 28 -11.87 -0.51 -9.58
N GLU A 29 -12.95 0.27 -9.76
CA GLU A 29 -13.55 1.06 -8.70
C GLU A 29 -14.05 0.17 -7.55
N GLY A 30 -13.62 0.49 -6.31
CA GLY A 30 -13.96 -0.24 -5.11
C GLY A 30 -13.27 -1.61 -4.98
N GLN A 31 -12.32 -1.93 -5.87
CA GLN A 31 -11.56 -3.17 -5.79
C GLN A 31 -10.43 -3.05 -4.78
N LEU A 32 -10.25 -4.10 -3.97
CA LEU A 32 -9.10 -4.27 -3.08
C LEU A 32 -8.12 -5.23 -3.74
N VAL A 33 -7.00 -4.68 -4.23
CA VAL A 33 -5.96 -5.41 -4.96
C VAL A 33 -4.75 -5.61 -4.06
N GLY A 34 -4.37 -6.86 -3.82
CA GLY A 34 -3.13 -7.21 -3.13
C GLY A 34 -1.94 -7.26 -4.09
N LEU A 35 -0.85 -6.56 -3.77
CA LEU A 35 0.42 -6.66 -4.47
C LEU A 35 1.44 -7.35 -3.56
N ILE A 36 1.73 -8.61 -3.81
CA ILE A 36 2.58 -9.45 -2.98
C ILE A 36 3.84 -9.91 -3.72
N GLY A 37 4.73 -10.55 -3.00
CA GLY A 37 5.98 -11.11 -3.54
C GLY A 37 7.09 -11.08 -2.49
N PRO A 38 8.20 -11.81 -2.70
CA PRO A 38 9.32 -11.84 -1.76
C PRO A 38 9.96 -10.46 -1.56
N ASN A 39 10.85 -10.36 -0.58
CA ASN A 39 11.64 -9.14 -0.35
C ASN A 39 12.49 -8.84 -1.59
N GLY A 40 12.54 -7.55 -1.97
CA GLY A 40 13.23 -7.15 -3.19
C GLY A 40 12.47 -7.41 -4.50
N ALA A 41 11.23 -7.93 -4.47
CA ALA A 41 10.45 -8.19 -5.68
C ALA A 41 10.02 -6.93 -6.47
N GLY A 42 10.19 -5.72 -5.91
CA GLY A 42 9.86 -4.46 -6.58
C GLY A 42 8.55 -3.81 -6.12
N LYS A 43 7.86 -4.35 -5.12
CA LYS A 43 6.55 -3.87 -4.64
C LYS A 43 6.55 -2.39 -4.23
N THR A 44 7.43 -2.01 -3.32
CA THR A 44 7.57 -0.60 -2.87
C THR A 44 8.00 0.30 -4.01
N THR A 45 8.92 -0.17 -4.88
CA THR A 45 9.34 0.57 -6.08
C THR A 45 8.18 0.81 -7.04
N PHE A 46 7.27 -0.16 -7.19
CA PHE A 46 6.06 0.01 -7.99
C PHE A 46 5.16 1.12 -7.40
N ILE A 47 4.90 1.09 -6.08
CA ILE A 47 4.13 2.18 -5.42
C ILE A 47 4.87 3.52 -5.57
N ASP A 48 6.18 3.58 -5.41
CA ASP A 48 6.97 4.79 -5.60
C ASP A 48 6.82 5.36 -7.02
N ALA A 49 6.76 4.50 -8.03
CA ALA A 49 6.54 4.90 -9.41
C ALA A 49 5.15 5.49 -9.63
N ILE A 50 4.08 4.79 -9.21
CA ILE A 50 2.71 5.28 -9.41
C ILE A 50 2.39 6.53 -8.56
N THR A 51 3.10 6.71 -7.44
CA THR A 51 2.97 7.90 -6.57
C THR A 51 3.89 9.06 -6.98
N GLY A 52 4.84 8.82 -7.92
CA GLY A 52 5.69 9.86 -8.52
C GLY A 52 6.99 10.15 -7.76
N TYR A 53 7.40 9.28 -6.83
CA TYR A 53 8.64 9.42 -6.07
C TYR A 53 9.87 8.88 -6.81
N VAL A 54 9.68 7.99 -7.78
CA VAL A 54 10.75 7.51 -8.66
C VAL A 54 10.38 7.72 -10.13
N ARG A 55 11.41 7.85 -10.98
CA ARG A 55 11.23 7.95 -12.43
C ARG A 55 10.95 6.56 -12.98
N TYR A 56 10.07 6.49 -13.96
CA TYR A 56 9.70 5.26 -14.65
C TYR A 56 9.59 5.49 -16.16
N THR A 57 9.54 4.42 -16.92
CA THR A 57 9.10 4.37 -18.32
C THR A 57 7.78 3.60 -18.41
N GLY A 58 7.09 3.68 -19.53
CA GLY A 58 5.73 3.16 -19.65
C GLY A 58 4.69 4.20 -19.25
N ARG A 59 3.49 3.76 -18.94
CA ARG A 59 2.32 4.63 -18.71
C ARG A 59 1.65 4.30 -17.37
N VAL A 60 1.21 5.33 -16.66
CA VAL A 60 0.39 5.24 -15.44
C VAL A 60 -0.80 6.15 -15.60
N GLU A 61 -1.99 5.61 -15.41
CA GLU A 61 -3.25 6.36 -15.49
C GLU A 61 -4.05 6.22 -14.18
N LEU A 62 -4.65 7.32 -13.75
CA LEU A 62 -5.62 7.37 -12.67
C LEU A 62 -6.95 7.92 -13.22
N ASP A 63 -8.04 7.15 -13.12
CA ASP A 63 -9.34 7.48 -13.73
C ASP A 63 -9.23 7.86 -15.23
N GLY A 64 -8.34 7.16 -15.99
CA GLY A 64 -8.07 7.44 -17.40
C GLY A 64 -7.23 8.69 -17.66
N ARG A 65 -6.73 9.36 -16.62
CA ARG A 65 -5.82 10.49 -16.72
C ARG A 65 -4.38 10.03 -16.56
N GLU A 66 -3.55 10.34 -17.55
CA GLU A 66 -2.12 10.02 -17.50
C GLU A 66 -1.39 10.84 -16.44
N LEU A 67 -0.55 10.18 -15.65
CA LEU A 67 0.21 10.77 -14.53
C LEU A 67 1.67 11.08 -14.88
N THR A 68 2.13 10.77 -16.09
CA THR A 68 3.54 10.96 -16.50
C THR A 68 3.96 12.42 -16.35
N GLY A 69 5.10 12.64 -15.69
CA GLY A 69 5.64 13.98 -15.44
C GLY A 69 4.96 14.76 -14.31
N MET A 70 3.89 14.25 -13.71
CA MET A 70 3.25 14.88 -12.56
C MET A 70 4.06 14.65 -11.28
N ALA A 71 4.25 15.70 -10.48
CA ALA A 71 4.84 15.61 -9.16
C ALA A 71 3.92 14.88 -8.15
N PRO A 72 4.46 14.29 -7.06
CA PRO A 72 3.67 13.55 -6.07
C PRO A 72 2.47 14.33 -5.52
N HIS A 73 2.64 15.60 -5.19
CA HIS A 73 1.56 16.45 -4.69
C HIS A 73 0.45 16.73 -5.72
N GLU A 74 0.76 16.70 -7.01
CA GLU A 74 -0.24 16.82 -8.08
C GLU A 74 -1.07 15.54 -8.19
N ARG A 75 -0.42 14.37 -8.08
CA ARG A 75 -1.10 13.05 -8.03
C ARG A 75 -1.99 12.94 -6.80
N ALA A 76 -1.51 13.40 -5.63
CA ALA A 76 -2.31 13.45 -4.41
C ALA A 76 -3.58 14.31 -4.58
N ARG A 77 -3.49 15.44 -5.27
CA ARG A 77 -4.65 16.29 -5.60
C ARG A 77 -5.66 15.60 -6.52
N LEU A 78 -5.22 14.64 -7.33
CA LEU A 78 -6.10 13.83 -8.16
C LEU A 78 -6.78 12.68 -7.39
N GLY A 79 -6.44 12.51 -6.12
CA GLY A 79 -7.02 11.48 -5.26
C GLY A 79 -6.17 10.23 -5.11
N LEU A 80 -4.86 10.30 -5.33
CA LEU A 80 -3.95 9.21 -5.01
C LEU A 80 -3.37 9.44 -3.60
N ALA A 81 -3.77 8.62 -2.63
CA ALA A 81 -3.22 8.65 -1.28
C ALA A 81 -2.31 7.46 -1.03
N ARG A 82 -1.31 7.64 -0.17
CA ARG A 82 -0.38 6.59 0.23
C ARG A 82 -0.09 6.65 1.74
N THR A 83 0.02 5.47 2.37
CA THR A 83 0.70 5.35 3.66
C THR A 83 2.19 5.07 3.45
N TRP A 84 3.02 5.45 4.42
CA TRP A 84 4.45 5.17 4.44
C TRP A 84 4.75 4.13 5.51
N GLN A 85 5.79 3.30 5.28
CA GLN A 85 6.27 2.34 6.28
C GLN A 85 6.67 3.04 7.60
N SER A 86 7.34 4.21 7.50
CA SER A 86 7.54 5.08 8.66
C SER A 86 6.27 5.90 8.88
N THR A 87 5.59 5.64 9.98
CA THR A 87 4.41 6.42 10.40
C THR A 87 4.86 7.80 10.89
N GLU A 88 5.13 8.71 9.95
CA GLU A 88 5.45 10.10 10.27
C GLU A 88 4.16 10.87 10.53
N LEU A 89 3.79 10.94 11.80
CA LEU A 89 2.76 11.84 12.29
C LEU A 89 3.42 13.20 12.61
N PHE A 90 2.64 14.26 12.57
CA PHE A 90 3.07 15.56 13.10
C PHE A 90 3.09 15.45 14.62
N ASP A 91 4.28 15.45 15.22
CA ASP A 91 4.48 15.18 16.65
C ASP A 91 3.93 16.28 17.57
N ASP A 92 3.70 17.46 17.03
CA ASP A 92 3.16 18.65 17.70
C ASP A 92 1.64 18.81 17.55
N LEU A 93 0.98 17.87 16.84
CA LEU A 93 -0.45 17.84 16.59
C LEU A 93 -1.09 16.60 17.23
N THR A 94 -2.30 16.74 17.74
CA THR A 94 -3.14 15.61 18.20
C THR A 94 -3.47 14.68 17.03
N VAL A 95 -4.00 13.49 17.32
CA VAL A 95 -4.49 12.56 16.31
C VAL A 95 -5.52 13.23 15.40
N ARG A 96 -6.51 13.92 15.96
CA ARG A 96 -7.53 14.68 15.24
C ARG A 96 -6.90 15.71 14.29
N GLU A 97 -6.03 16.56 14.81
CA GLU A 97 -5.37 17.60 14.03
C GLU A 97 -4.50 17.02 12.90
N ASN A 98 -3.86 15.86 13.12
CA ASN A 98 -3.15 15.13 12.06
C ASN A 98 -4.07 14.75 10.90
N LEU A 99 -5.33 14.36 11.17
CA LEU A 99 -6.31 14.05 10.14
C LEU A 99 -6.87 15.32 9.49
N ASP A 100 -7.13 16.36 10.28
CA ASP A 100 -7.65 17.64 9.77
C ASP A 100 -6.71 18.25 8.73
N VAL A 101 -5.40 18.28 9.03
CA VAL A 101 -4.37 18.75 8.08
C VAL A 101 -4.40 17.96 6.76
N ALA A 102 -4.60 16.63 6.83
CA ALA A 102 -4.67 15.79 5.65
C ALA A 102 -5.96 15.99 4.85
N ALA A 103 -7.07 16.28 5.54
CA ALA A 103 -8.38 16.51 4.94
C ALA A 103 -8.52 17.91 4.30
N GLU A 104 -7.70 18.89 4.70
CA GLU A 104 -7.69 20.23 4.12
C GLU A 104 -7.31 20.20 2.64
N ARG A 105 -8.32 20.09 1.76
CA ARG A 105 -8.17 20.26 0.31
C ARG A 105 -8.59 21.65 -0.10
N PRO A 106 -7.88 22.30 -1.06
CA PRO A 106 -8.46 23.43 -1.78
C PRO A 106 -9.74 22.92 -2.47
N SER A 107 -10.88 23.47 -2.07
CA SER A 107 -12.27 23.04 -2.33
C SER A 107 -12.71 22.94 -3.80
N PHE A 108 -11.86 23.15 -4.80
CA PHE A 108 -12.23 23.23 -6.22
C PHE A 108 -12.63 21.89 -6.84
N PHE A 109 -12.11 20.75 -6.36
CA PHE A 109 -12.38 19.45 -6.96
C PHE A 109 -13.55 18.70 -6.33
N ALA A 110 -13.89 18.96 -5.07
CA ALA A 110 -15.09 18.41 -4.44
C ALA A 110 -16.36 18.88 -5.17
N LEU A 111 -16.41 20.15 -5.58
CA LEU A 111 -17.55 20.72 -6.31
C LEU A 111 -17.73 20.10 -7.71
N ALA A 112 -16.64 19.74 -8.38
CA ALA A 112 -16.70 19.12 -9.72
C ALA A 112 -17.13 17.66 -9.69
N ALA A 113 -16.79 16.90 -8.64
CA ALA A 113 -17.17 15.50 -8.48
C ALA A 113 -18.68 15.34 -8.16
N GLU A 114 -19.25 16.23 -7.36
CA GLU A 114 -20.70 16.26 -7.09
C GLU A 114 -21.55 16.52 -8.35
N VAL A 115 -21.04 17.36 -9.26
CA VAL A 115 -21.76 17.70 -10.51
C VAL A 115 -21.82 16.52 -11.49
N VAL A 116 -20.88 15.55 -11.40
CA VAL A 116 -20.79 14.41 -12.33
C VAL A 116 -21.49 13.15 -11.80
N GLY A 117 -22.13 13.21 -10.60
CA GLY A 117 -22.90 12.10 -10.03
C GLY A 117 -22.03 10.90 -9.62
N ARG A 118 -20.72 11.10 -9.42
CA ARG A 118 -19.81 10.07 -8.92
C ARG A 118 -20.05 9.86 -7.43
N ARG A 119 -20.16 8.60 -7.00
CA ARG A 119 -20.20 8.24 -5.59
C ARG A 119 -18.92 8.77 -4.90
N ILE A 120 -19.12 9.60 -3.88
CA ILE A 120 -18.06 10.05 -2.99
C ILE A 120 -17.77 8.91 -2.02
N PRO A 121 -16.48 8.59 -1.70
CA PRO A 121 -16.15 7.60 -0.69
C PRO A 121 -16.86 7.89 0.63
N THR A 122 -17.18 6.84 1.39
CA THR A 122 -18.05 6.83 2.59
C THR A 122 -17.55 7.70 3.75
N VAL A 123 -16.30 8.14 3.73
CA VAL A 123 -15.72 8.99 4.78
C VAL A 123 -15.86 10.46 4.35
N GLU A 124 -16.79 11.18 4.95
CA GLU A 124 -17.06 12.59 4.63
C GLU A 124 -16.29 13.57 5.51
N SER A 125 -15.73 13.09 6.63
CA SER A 125 -15.01 13.92 7.59
C SER A 125 -13.87 13.17 8.28
N PRO A 126 -12.86 13.86 8.86
CA PRO A 126 -11.86 13.27 9.73
C PRO A 126 -12.46 12.48 10.91
N ASP A 127 -13.57 12.96 11.47
CA ASP A 127 -14.28 12.26 12.55
C ASP A 127 -14.82 10.91 12.12
N GLU A 128 -15.33 10.78 10.91
CA GLU A 128 -15.78 9.49 10.37
C GLU A 128 -14.61 8.53 10.14
N ALA A 129 -13.43 9.02 9.72
CA ALA A 129 -12.22 8.20 9.62
C ALA A 129 -11.78 7.69 11.00
N LEU A 130 -11.85 8.53 12.03
CA LEU A 130 -11.56 8.14 13.40
C LEU A 130 -12.52 7.07 13.92
N GLN A 131 -13.83 7.25 13.69
CA GLN A 131 -14.86 6.30 14.10
C GLN A 131 -14.73 4.96 13.38
N LEU A 132 -14.50 5.00 12.05
CA LEU A 132 -14.33 3.81 11.23
C LEU A 132 -13.21 2.91 11.76
N LEU A 133 -12.10 3.50 12.20
CA LEU A 133 -10.93 2.77 12.70
C LEU A 133 -10.89 2.65 14.24
N ASN A 134 -12.00 2.97 14.95
CA ASN A 134 -12.10 2.96 16.42
C ASN A 134 -11.02 3.81 17.11
N LEU A 135 -10.64 4.95 16.51
CA LEU A 135 -9.62 5.86 17.02
C LEU A 135 -10.21 7.06 17.76
N ASP A 136 -11.54 7.17 17.86
CA ASP A 136 -12.27 8.27 18.52
C ASP A 136 -11.82 8.50 19.96
N ARG A 137 -11.48 7.43 20.71
CA ARG A 137 -11.04 7.49 22.09
C ARG A 137 -9.66 8.12 22.28
N ILE A 138 -8.84 8.11 21.25
CA ILE A 138 -7.48 8.67 21.24
C ILE A 138 -7.36 9.89 20.34
N ALA A 139 -8.50 10.47 19.91
CA ALA A 139 -8.52 11.60 18.98
C ALA A 139 -7.74 12.83 19.51
N ASP A 140 -7.76 13.05 20.80
CA ASP A 140 -7.07 14.17 21.46
C ASP A 140 -5.67 13.79 22.00
N ALA A 141 -5.22 12.54 21.80
CA ALA A 141 -3.88 12.08 22.19
C ALA A 141 -2.80 12.64 21.27
N MET A 142 -1.61 12.84 21.82
CA MET A 142 -0.41 13.19 21.05
C MET A 142 0.25 11.93 20.50
N PRO A 143 0.96 12.00 19.33
CA PRO A 143 1.65 10.85 18.77
C PRO A 143 2.59 10.13 19.74
N ALA A 144 3.24 10.86 20.65
CA ALA A 144 4.13 10.30 21.66
C ALA A 144 3.43 9.34 22.65
N GLU A 145 2.12 9.47 22.83
CA GLU A 145 1.30 8.66 23.73
C GLU A 145 0.77 7.38 23.07
N LEU A 146 0.93 7.24 21.75
CA LEU A 146 0.39 6.13 20.96
C LEU A 146 1.32 4.93 20.93
N THR A 147 0.74 3.73 20.95
CA THR A 147 1.47 2.51 20.58
C THR A 147 1.87 2.54 19.11
N GLN A 148 2.80 1.66 18.71
CA GLN A 148 3.20 1.57 17.30
C GLN A 148 2.03 1.18 16.40
N GLY A 149 1.17 0.24 16.82
CA GLY A 149 -0.04 -0.14 16.10
C GLY A 149 -1.01 1.05 15.94
N GLN A 150 -1.29 1.78 17.02
CA GLN A 150 -2.14 2.97 16.96
C GLN A 150 -1.59 4.03 16.02
N ARG A 151 -0.26 4.29 16.02
CA ARG A 151 0.36 5.22 15.07
C ARG A 151 0.11 4.81 13.62
N LYS A 152 0.22 3.50 13.30
CA LYS A 152 -0.07 2.97 11.97
C LYS A 152 -1.52 3.18 11.58
N LEU A 153 -2.45 2.85 12.46
CA LEU A 153 -3.88 3.07 12.22
C LEU A 153 -4.21 4.55 12.02
N VAL A 154 -3.58 5.46 12.77
CA VAL A 154 -3.69 6.91 12.53
C VAL A 154 -3.14 7.30 11.15
N GLY A 155 -2.04 6.70 10.70
CA GLY A 155 -1.51 6.88 9.34
C GLY A 155 -2.51 6.44 8.25
N VAL A 156 -3.19 5.31 8.45
CA VAL A 156 -4.26 4.83 7.57
C VAL A 156 -5.46 5.78 7.61
N ALA A 157 -5.91 6.19 8.82
CA ALA A 157 -7.00 7.15 9.00
C ALA A 157 -6.72 8.48 8.28
N ARG A 158 -5.48 8.97 8.38
CA ARG A 158 -5.04 10.19 7.69
C ARG A 158 -5.12 10.06 6.16
N ALA A 159 -4.71 8.91 5.63
CA ALA A 159 -4.80 8.66 4.20
C ALA A 159 -6.27 8.55 3.72
N ILE A 160 -7.15 7.95 4.51
CA ILE A 160 -8.59 7.86 4.21
C ILE A 160 -9.28 9.24 4.31
N ALA A 161 -8.90 10.07 5.29
CA ALA A 161 -9.43 11.43 5.45
C ALA A 161 -9.18 12.32 4.21
N MET A 162 -8.17 11.98 3.39
CA MET A 162 -7.95 12.60 2.09
C MET A 162 -9.03 12.27 1.04
N ARG A 163 -9.96 11.36 1.30
CA ARG A 163 -11.00 10.88 0.37
C ARG A 163 -10.40 10.42 -0.96
N PRO A 164 -9.50 9.43 -0.94
CA PRO A 164 -8.77 9.04 -2.13
C PRO A 164 -9.65 8.29 -3.13
N ARG A 165 -9.32 8.43 -4.42
CA ARG A 165 -9.79 7.55 -5.49
C ARG A 165 -9.00 6.23 -5.49
N LEU A 166 -7.70 6.34 -5.22
CA LEU A 166 -6.78 5.20 -5.05
C LEU A 166 -6.03 5.36 -3.73
N LEU A 167 -6.21 4.39 -2.84
CA LEU A 167 -5.50 4.27 -1.57
C LEU A 167 -4.39 3.22 -1.71
N CYS A 168 -3.14 3.63 -1.59
CA CYS A 168 -1.98 2.73 -1.57
C CYS A 168 -1.53 2.52 -0.13
N LEU A 169 -1.53 1.27 0.32
CA LEU A 169 -1.13 0.88 1.67
C LEU A 169 0.13 0.01 1.58
N ASP A 170 1.19 0.44 2.27
CA ASP A 170 2.49 -0.25 2.29
C ASP A 170 2.74 -0.81 3.69
N GLU A 171 2.52 -2.13 3.85
CA GLU A 171 2.65 -2.91 5.09
C GLU A 171 1.87 -2.31 6.28
N PRO A 172 0.57 -2.04 6.15
CA PRO A 172 -0.20 -1.43 7.23
C PRO A 172 -0.37 -2.36 8.43
N ALA A 173 -0.33 -3.68 8.24
CA ALA A 173 -0.47 -4.68 9.30
C ALA A 173 0.83 -4.96 10.06
N ALA A 174 2.00 -4.52 9.58
CA ALA A 174 3.28 -4.82 10.22
C ALA A 174 3.34 -4.26 11.66
N GLY A 175 3.54 -5.15 12.65
CA GLY A 175 3.62 -4.82 14.08
C GLY A 175 2.26 -4.70 14.77
N LEU A 176 1.17 -5.06 14.10
CA LEU A 176 -0.14 -5.32 14.70
C LEU A 176 -0.18 -6.73 15.28
N ASP A 177 -0.96 -6.93 16.33
CA ASP A 177 -1.31 -8.28 16.77
C ASP A 177 -2.36 -8.91 15.83
N THR A 178 -2.65 -10.21 16.01
CA THR A 178 -3.58 -10.94 15.14
C THR A 178 -4.97 -10.30 15.11
N ARG A 179 -5.46 -9.83 16.26
CA ARG A 179 -6.78 -9.22 16.38
C ARG A 179 -6.81 -7.84 15.70
N GLU A 180 -5.77 -7.04 15.92
CA GLU A 180 -5.61 -5.73 15.27
C GLU A 180 -5.52 -5.87 13.75
N SER A 181 -4.81 -6.91 13.25
CA SER A 181 -4.71 -7.23 11.81
C SER A 181 -6.07 -7.64 11.23
N GLU A 182 -6.84 -8.49 11.92
CA GLU A 182 -8.20 -8.85 11.52
C GLU A 182 -9.14 -7.63 11.50
N ASP A 183 -9.05 -6.76 12.53
CA ASP A 183 -9.83 -5.52 12.59
C ASP A 183 -9.48 -4.60 11.42
N LEU A 184 -8.19 -4.41 11.13
CA LEU A 184 -7.72 -3.66 9.97
C LEU A 184 -8.28 -4.25 8.67
N GLY A 185 -8.24 -5.57 8.50
CA GLY A 185 -8.80 -6.25 7.33
C GLY A 185 -10.27 -5.92 7.10
N ARG A 186 -11.10 -5.96 8.18
CA ARG A 186 -12.52 -5.60 8.10
C ARG A 186 -12.73 -4.14 7.70
N TRP A 187 -11.95 -3.22 8.25
CA TRP A 187 -12.03 -1.80 7.89
C TRP A 187 -11.64 -1.56 6.43
N LEU A 188 -10.55 -2.18 5.97
CA LEU A 188 -10.11 -2.05 4.58
C LEU A 188 -11.18 -2.60 3.61
N ARG A 189 -11.84 -3.70 3.97
CA ARG A 189 -12.94 -4.22 3.17
C ARG A 189 -14.12 -3.23 3.12
N GLN A 190 -14.52 -2.66 4.26
CA GLN A 190 -15.59 -1.64 4.32
C GLN A 190 -15.26 -0.43 3.45
N ILE A 191 -14.01 0.04 3.46
CA ILE A 191 -13.54 1.17 2.67
C ILE A 191 -13.63 0.86 1.17
N ALA A 192 -13.23 -0.35 0.77
CA ALA A 192 -13.32 -0.79 -0.62
C ALA A 192 -14.78 -0.96 -1.07
N ASP A 193 -15.63 -1.60 -0.26
CA ASP A 193 -17.07 -1.78 -0.52
C ASP A 193 -17.79 -0.44 -0.66
N ALA A 194 -17.29 0.58 0.02
CA ALA A 194 -17.78 1.95 -0.10
C ALA A 194 -17.33 2.69 -1.36
N GLY A 195 -16.49 2.09 -2.18
CA GLY A 195 -16.07 2.58 -3.50
C GLY A 195 -14.66 3.15 -3.57
N THR A 196 -13.86 3.08 -2.48
CA THR A 196 -12.45 3.47 -2.52
C THR A 196 -11.61 2.31 -3.07
N THR A 197 -10.99 2.49 -4.23
CA THR A 197 -10.04 1.49 -4.78
C THR A 197 -8.79 1.44 -3.92
N THR A 198 -8.36 0.24 -3.54
CA THR A 198 -7.23 0.07 -2.62
C THR A 198 -6.18 -0.87 -3.21
N LEU A 199 -4.92 -0.44 -3.21
CA LEU A 199 -3.75 -1.27 -3.50
C LEU A 199 -3.02 -1.55 -2.19
N LEU A 200 -3.03 -2.81 -1.76
CA LEU A 200 -2.44 -3.27 -0.51
C LEU A 200 -1.15 -4.05 -0.77
N ILE A 201 -0.04 -3.57 -0.20
CA ILE A 201 1.17 -4.38 -0.02
C ILE A 201 1.18 -4.85 1.43
N ASP A 202 1.22 -6.15 1.64
CA ASP A 202 1.48 -6.71 2.96
C ASP A 202 2.18 -8.08 2.82
N HIS A 203 2.90 -8.48 3.86
CA HIS A 203 3.54 -9.79 3.97
C HIS A 203 2.68 -10.79 4.75
N ASP A 204 1.63 -10.33 5.42
CA ASP A 204 0.62 -11.19 6.05
C ASP A 204 -0.28 -11.80 4.96
N MET A 205 0.12 -13.00 4.51
CA MET A 205 -0.63 -13.73 3.48
C MET A 205 -2.04 -14.09 3.92
N GLY A 206 -2.27 -14.30 5.22
CA GLY A 206 -3.61 -14.56 5.77
C GLY A 206 -4.52 -13.37 5.50
N LEU A 207 -4.10 -12.18 5.93
CA LEU A 207 -4.83 -10.94 5.70
C LEU A 207 -5.11 -10.72 4.21
N VAL A 208 -4.06 -10.78 3.36
CA VAL A 208 -4.20 -10.50 1.92
C VAL A 208 -5.15 -11.46 1.23
N LEU A 209 -5.04 -12.77 1.52
CA LEU A 209 -5.92 -13.80 0.94
C LEU A 209 -7.38 -13.66 1.37
N ASP A 210 -7.62 -13.18 2.59
CA ASP A 210 -8.96 -13.07 3.16
C ASP A 210 -9.74 -11.85 2.64
N ILE A 211 -9.04 -10.73 2.38
CA ILE A 211 -9.73 -9.47 2.09
C ILE A 211 -9.64 -8.98 0.65
N CYS A 212 -8.63 -9.43 -0.13
CA CYS A 212 -8.43 -8.92 -1.50
C CYS A 212 -9.37 -9.59 -2.50
N ASP A 213 -9.87 -8.80 -3.45
CA ASP A 213 -10.65 -9.31 -4.59
C ASP A 213 -9.73 -9.93 -5.65
N ARG A 214 -8.53 -9.38 -5.78
CA ARG A 214 -7.51 -9.81 -6.75
C ARG A 214 -6.13 -9.67 -6.12
N ILE A 215 -5.25 -10.60 -6.44
CA ILE A 215 -3.86 -10.59 -6.00
C ILE A 215 -2.96 -10.59 -7.22
N ILE A 216 -1.90 -9.78 -7.16
CA ILE A 216 -0.83 -9.69 -8.16
C ILE A 216 0.46 -10.06 -7.45
N VAL A 217 1.23 -10.97 -8.03
CA VAL A 217 2.48 -11.45 -7.47
C VAL A 217 3.64 -10.94 -8.28
N LEU A 218 4.53 -10.19 -7.64
CA LEU A 218 5.79 -9.75 -8.22
C LEU A 218 6.94 -10.64 -7.78
N GLU A 219 7.84 -10.94 -8.70
CA GLU A 219 9.14 -11.57 -8.45
C GLU A 219 10.18 -10.95 -9.38
N PHE A 220 11.30 -10.50 -8.83
CA PHE A 220 12.38 -9.83 -9.57
C PHE A 220 11.88 -8.74 -10.54
N GLY A 221 10.93 -7.93 -10.07
CA GLY A 221 10.35 -6.81 -10.82
C GLY A 221 9.30 -7.19 -11.86
N LYS A 222 8.93 -8.46 -12.01
CA LYS A 222 7.95 -8.95 -13.00
C LYS A 222 6.72 -9.53 -12.34
N VAL A 223 5.57 -9.44 -13.03
CA VAL A 223 4.36 -10.14 -12.63
C VAL A 223 4.50 -11.62 -12.99
N ILE A 224 4.50 -12.50 -11.99
CA ILE A 224 4.53 -13.96 -12.19
C ILE A 224 3.15 -14.60 -12.12
N ALA A 225 2.20 -13.97 -11.40
CA ALA A 225 0.82 -14.44 -11.30
C ALA A 225 -0.11 -13.26 -11.01
N ALA A 226 -1.36 -13.35 -11.49
CA ALA A 226 -2.43 -12.41 -11.14
C ALA A 226 -3.78 -13.13 -11.22
N GLY A 227 -4.67 -12.89 -10.25
CA GLY A 227 -5.99 -13.49 -10.23
C GLY A 227 -6.66 -13.43 -8.86
N PRO A 228 -7.82 -14.09 -8.71
CA PRO A 228 -8.48 -14.25 -7.42
C PRO A 228 -7.58 -14.98 -6.41
N PRO A 229 -7.75 -14.72 -5.08
CA PRO A 229 -6.92 -15.31 -4.03
C PRO A 229 -6.76 -16.84 -4.14
N ASP A 230 -7.85 -17.54 -4.37
CA ASP A 230 -7.85 -19.02 -4.48
C ASP A 230 -7.03 -19.56 -5.66
N GLN A 231 -6.96 -18.81 -6.76
CA GLN A 231 -6.14 -19.16 -7.91
C GLN A 231 -4.66 -18.91 -7.63
N VAL A 232 -4.33 -17.74 -7.11
CA VAL A 232 -2.94 -17.33 -6.83
C VAL A 232 -2.31 -18.24 -5.79
N ARG A 233 -3.04 -18.61 -4.72
CA ARG A 233 -2.55 -19.50 -3.66
C ARG A 233 -2.13 -20.88 -4.18
N ARG A 234 -2.70 -21.35 -5.30
CA ARG A 234 -2.42 -22.67 -5.89
C ARG A 234 -1.45 -22.62 -7.07
N ASP A 235 -1.00 -21.45 -7.48
CA ASP A 235 -0.07 -21.31 -8.60
C ASP A 235 1.32 -21.83 -8.20
N PRO A 236 1.86 -22.84 -8.90
CA PRO A 236 3.17 -23.40 -8.56
C PRO A 236 4.31 -22.38 -8.57
N ARG A 237 4.24 -21.37 -9.44
CA ARG A 237 5.25 -20.29 -9.54
C ARG A 237 5.26 -19.43 -8.27
N VAL A 238 4.06 -19.18 -7.71
CA VAL A 238 3.93 -18.43 -6.46
C VAL A 238 4.49 -19.23 -5.29
N VAL A 239 4.15 -20.53 -5.21
CA VAL A 239 4.68 -21.43 -4.17
C VAL A 239 6.22 -21.49 -4.25
N GLU A 240 6.80 -21.62 -5.44
CA GLU A 240 8.24 -21.67 -5.65
C GLU A 240 8.92 -20.35 -5.24
N ALA A 241 8.36 -19.19 -5.61
CA ALA A 241 8.89 -17.86 -5.28
C ALA A 241 8.99 -17.63 -3.75
N TYR A 242 8.03 -18.15 -2.98
CA TYR A 242 8.03 -18.03 -1.52
C TYR A 242 8.88 -19.12 -0.81
N LEU A 243 9.00 -20.32 -1.39
CA LEU A 243 9.86 -21.39 -0.84
C LEU A 243 11.33 -21.22 -1.24
N GLY A 244 11.59 -20.71 -2.45
CA GLY A 244 12.94 -20.47 -2.97
C GLY A 244 13.69 -19.36 -2.22
N GLY A 245 12.99 -18.29 -1.79
CA GLY A 245 13.57 -17.17 -1.04
C GLY A 245 14.06 -17.56 0.37
N GLY A 246 13.41 -18.51 1.03
CA GLY A 246 13.81 -18.98 2.36
C GLY A 246 15.07 -19.86 2.37
N ALA A 247 15.42 -20.48 1.25
CA ALA A 247 16.62 -21.34 1.16
C ALA A 247 17.92 -20.52 0.96
N VAL A 248 17.81 -19.31 0.40
CA VAL A 248 18.99 -18.45 0.16
C VAL A 248 19.38 -17.68 1.43
N GLU A 249 18.40 -17.20 2.24
CA GLU A 249 18.70 -16.54 3.52
C GLU A 249 19.33 -17.48 4.56
N GLN A 250 19.04 -18.79 4.51
CA GLN A 250 19.68 -19.78 5.41
C GLN A 250 21.08 -20.20 4.97
N ALA A 251 21.41 -20.08 3.67
CA ALA A 251 22.74 -20.42 3.17
C ALA A 251 23.78 -19.33 3.50
N ASP A 252 23.39 -18.06 3.49
CA ASP A 252 24.29 -16.95 3.82
C ASP A 252 24.60 -16.84 5.33
N THR A 253 23.71 -17.34 6.20
CA THR A 253 23.95 -17.35 7.66
C THR A 253 24.86 -18.48 8.12
N VAL A 254 24.94 -19.59 7.37
CA VAL A 254 25.81 -20.76 7.72
C VAL A 254 27.24 -20.55 7.29
N THR A 255 27.52 -19.68 6.31
CA THR A 255 28.89 -19.46 5.79
C THR A 255 29.72 -18.50 6.66
N VAL A 256 29.11 -17.72 7.54
CA VAL A 256 29.81 -16.75 8.42
C VAL A 256 30.26 -17.36 9.74
N GLU A 257 29.69 -18.49 10.20
CA GLU A 257 30.07 -19.14 11.47
C GLU A 257 31.20 -20.17 11.35
N GLN A 258 31.73 -20.50 10.17
CA GLN A 258 32.78 -21.48 10.01
C GLN A 258 34.21 -20.92 9.86
N ASP A 259 34.39 -19.60 9.76
CA ASP A 259 35.73 -19.00 9.59
C ASP A 259 36.36 -18.43 10.88
N GLU A 260 35.71 -18.54 12.05
CA GLU A 260 36.29 -18.03 13.30
C GLU A 260 36.85 -19.08 14.26
N THR A 261 36.98 -20.35 13.88
CA THR A 261 37.44 -21.43 14.79
C THR A 261 38.81 -22.03 14.48
N GLU A 262 39.59 -21.50 13.53
CA GLU A 262 40.92 -22.04 13.20
C GLU A 262 42.13 -21.12 13.38
N VAL A 263 42.11 -20.15 14.31
CA VAL A 263 43.32 -19.41 14.69
C VAL A 263 43.43 -19.33 16.21
N GLY A 264 43.96 -20.39 16.81
CA GLY A 264 44.23 -20.38 18.24
C GLY A 264 44.83 -21.69 18.78
N SER A 265 45.94 -22.14 18.20
CA SER A 265 46.77 -23.14 18.92
C SER A 265 48.12 -23.35 18.18
N THR A 266 49.07 -22.52 18.58
CA THR A 266 50.52 -22.87 18.71
C THR A 266 51.21 -21.82 19.54
#